data_7d31570631fe759428147072a0741ce5
#
_entry.id   7d31570631fe759428147072a0741ce5
#
_cell.length_a   1.000
_cell.length_b   1.000
_cell.length_c   1.000
_cell.angle_alpha   90.00
_cell.angle_beta   90.00
_cell.angle_gamma   90.00
#
_symmetry.space_group_name_H-M   'P 1'
#
loop_
_entity.id
_entity.type
_entity.pdbx_description
1 polymer ?
#
loop_
_entity_poly.entity_id
_entity_poly.type
_entity_poly.pdbx_seq_one_letter_code
_entity_poly.pdbx_strand_id
1 'polypeptide(L)'
;ATLPWAATAAPRAVTTLLVVDGHALLYMGLVLSATMVIIALSYRYLNSQFHEQDGVEEYYLLLLLATFGGLVLTTAAHFVSFFLGFELLGLSLCSLIGYLRTRRNPLEAAVKYLLLSITASAFLLFGLALLYFESGAMTFHEIGVTVKQWETVPALWLGGLILVLVGIALKLGLAPFHMWIPDVYQGAPTPITTYIATVSKAAVMALLLRLATEVGILELSPVVHLFSLLAVVSMVVGNVLALLQQNVKRLLAYSSIAHFGYVLVALLAGGPPDAEAVTFYVIVYCAMSLGAFGVX
;
A
#
# COMPACT_ATOMS: atom_id res chain seq x y z
N ALA A 1 9.06 6.00 20.10
CA ALA A 1 10.04 6.65 21.00
C ALA A 1 11.38 6.90 20.31
N THR A 2 11.80 6.03 19.36
CA THR A 2 13.13 6.14 18.71
C THR A 2 13.14 7.02 17.46
N LEU A 3 11.97 7.33 16.86
CA LEU A 3 11.89 8.09 15.60
C LEU A 3 12.54 9.49 15.69
N PRO A 4 12.34 10.29 16.76
CA PRO A 4 13.03 11.58 16.84
C PRO A 4 14.55 11.45 16.91
N TRP A 5 15.04 10.35 17.50
CA TRP A 5 16.47 10.04 17.56
C TRP A 5 17.01 9.65 16.20
N ALA A 6 16.25 8.86 15.46
CA ALA A 6 16.60 8.48 14.07
C ALA A 6 16.63 9.71 13.16
N ALA A 7 15.79 10.71 13.42
CA ALA A 7 15.74 11.94 12.62
C ALA A 7 17.04 12.74 12.71
N THR A 8 17.77 12.67 13.84
CA THR A 8 19.06 13.37 13.97
C THR A 8 20.18 12.70 13.17
N ALA A 9 20.00 11.42 12.80
CA ALA A 9 20.98 10.65 12.03
C ALA A 9 20.60 10.50 10.56
N ALA A 10 19.41 10.96 10.17
CA ALA A 10 18.93 10.88 8.78
C ALA A 10 19.49 12.05 7.94
N PRO A 11 19.71 11.90 6.63
CA PRO A 11 19.50 10.66 5.86
C PRO A 11 20.63 9.64 6.06
N ARG A 12 20.27 8.37 6.11
CA ARG A 12 21.25 7.30 6.29
C ARG A 12 20.85 6.05 5.49
N ALA A 13 21.75 5.58 4.65
CA ALA A 13 21.65 4.25 4.07
C ALA A 13 22.03 3.24 5.16
N VAL A 14 21.07 2.43 5.58
CA VAL A 14 21.30 1.40 6.60
C VAL A 14 22.03 0.23 5.94
N THR A 15 21.57 -0.11 4.74
CA THR A 15 22.20 -1.10 3.84
C THR A 15 21.92 -0.60 2.41
N THR A 16 22.40 -1.34 1.41
CA THR A 16 22.00 -1.08 0.01
C THR A 16 20.49 -1.29 -0.22
N LEU A 17 19.83 -2.02 0.70
CA LEU A 17 18.41 -2.37 0.57
C LEU A 17 17.47 -1.30 1.15
N LEU A 18 17.91 -0.57 2.18
CA LEU A 18 17.03 0.28 3.00
C LEU A 18 17.67 1.65 3.23
N VAL A 19 16.89 2.71 3.01
CA VAL A 19 17.30 4.10 3.26
C VAL A 19 16.33 4.72 4.28
N VAL A 20 16.86 5.31 5.34
CA VAL A 20 16.11 6.05 6.34
C VAL A 20 16.38 7.53 6.10
N ASP A 21 15.40 8.21 5.55
CA ASP A 21 15.40 9.64 5.25
C ASP A 21 14.15 10.30 5.86
N GLY A 22 13.97 11.57 5.65
CA GLY A 22 12.80 12.32 6.16
C GLY A 22 11.48 11.73 5.68
N HIS A 23 11.41 11.31 4.40
CA HIS A 23 10.26 10.64 3.81
C HIS A 23 9.94 9.32 4.54
N ALA A 24 10.95 8.45 4.69
CA ALA A 24 10.80 7.18 5.40
C ALA A 24 10.33 7.38 6.84
N LEU A 25 10.97 8.32 7.58
CA LEU A 25 10.64 8.60 8.98
C LEU A 25 9.19 9.07 9.15
N LEU A 26 8.70 9.93 8.25
CA LEU A 26 7.33 10.42 8.28
C LEU A 26 6.34 9.28 8.10
N TYR A 27 6.53 8.46 7.05
CA TYR A 27 5.64 7.32 6.80
C TYR A 27 5.78 6.21 7.85
N MET A 28 6.97 5.98 8.41
CA MET A 28 7.16 5.09 9.57
C MET A 28 6.34 5.59 10.77
N GLY A 29 6.37 6.90 11.02
CA GLY A 29 5.57 7.53 12.07
C GLY A 29 4.08 7.30 11.86
N LEU A 30 3.59 7.50 10.64
CA LEU A 30 2.19 7.29 10.27
C LEU A 30 1.79 5.81 10.43
N VAL A 31 2.60 4.89 9.91
CA VAL A 31 2.37 3.44 10.00
C VAL A 31 2.31 2.98 11.46
N LEU A 32 3.28 3.40 12.27
CA LEU A 32 3.35 2.99 13.68
C LEU A 32 2.21 3.58 14.50
N SER A 33 1.90 4.87 14.33
CA SER A 33 0.81 5.52 15.08
C SER A 33 -0.56 4.91 14.70
N ALA A 34 -0.82 4.68 13.42
CA ALA A 34 -2.04 4.02 12.96
C ALA A 34 -2.14 2.58 13.51
N THR A 35 -1.02 1.83 13.48
CA THR A 35 -1.00 0.46 14.03
C THR A 35 -1.28 0.46 15.54
N MET A 36 -0.77 1.44 16.30
CA MET A 36 -1.07 1.54 17.75
C MET A 36 -2.58 1.71 17.99
N VAL A 37 -3.23 2.57 17.22
CA VAL A 37 -4.70 2.73 17.30
C VAL A 37 -5.40 1.42 16.97
N ILE A 38 -4.96 0.73 15.92
CA ILE A 38 -5.56 -0.54 15.48
C ILE A 38 -5.37 -1.64 16.55
N ILE A 39 -4.22 -1.68 17.22
CA ILE A 39 -3.99 -2.62 18.33
C ILE A 39 -5.03 -2.37 19.45
N ALA A 40 -5.28 -1.10 19.79
CA ALA A 40 -6.28 -0.74 20.80
C ALA A 40 -7.71 -1.15 20.39
N LEU A 41 -8.07 -0.92 19.11
CA LEU A 41 -9.36 -1.34 18.55
C LEU A 41 -9.47 -2.89 18.54
N SER A 42 -8.38 -3.57 18.18
CA SER A 42 -8.32 -5.04 18.13
C SER A 42 -8.56 -5.67 19.51
N TYR A 43 -7.99 -5.10 20.55
CA TYR A 43 -8.14 -5.60 21.92
C TYR A 43 -9.63 -5.67 22.31
N ARG A 44 -10.35 -4.59 22.05
CA ARG A 44 -11.79 -4.51 22.36
C ARG A 44 -12.61 -5.48 21.51
N TYR A 45 -12.28 -5.54 20.21
CA TYR A 45 -12.95 -6.41 19.24
C TYR A 45 -12.76 -7.88 19.58
N LEU A 46 -11.51 -8.31 19.83
CA LEU A 46 -11.19 -9.72 20.09
C LEU A 46 -11.84 -10.19 21.41
N ASN A 47 -11.83 -9.35 22.46
CA ASN A 47 -12.50 -9.69 23.72
C ASN A 47 -14.02 -9.90 23.56
N SER A 48 -14.64 -9.26 22.55
CA SER A 48 -16.07 -9.48 22.29
C SER A 48 -16.34 -10.72 21.44
N GLN A 49 -15.35 -11.24 20.72
CA GLN A 49 -15.51 -12.39 19.80
C GLN A 49 -15.04 -13.71 20.40
N PHE A 50 -14.08 -13.68 21.30
CA PHE A 50 -13.50 -14.87 21.93
C PHE A 50 -13.88 -14.92 23.41
N HIS A 51 -14.42 -16.06 23.86
CA HIS A 51 -14.84 -16.27 25.25
C HIS A 51 -13.69 -16.78 26.13
N GLU A 52 -12.61 -17.27 25.53
CA GLU A 52 -11.39 -17.69 26.23
C GLU A 52 -10.15 -17.43 25.35
N GLN A 53 -9.01 -17.36 25.98
CA GLN A 53 -7.75 -16.77 25.50
C GLN A 53 -7.03 -17.51 24.34
N ASP A 54 -7.67 -18.42 23.65
CA ASP A 54 -7.01 -19.20 22.60
C ASP A 54 -6.79 -18.40 21.33
N GLY A 55 -5.54 -18.23 20.95
CA GLY A 55 -5.13 -17.71 19.65
C GLY A 55 -4.96 -16.19 19.55
N VAL A 56 -5.19 -15.42 20.60
CA VAL A 56 -5.09 -13.93 20.54
C VAL A 56 -3.65 -13.49 20.29
N GLU A 57 -2.67 -14.22 20.79
CA GLU A 57 -1.24 -13.90 20.64
C GLU A 57 -0.80 -13.97 19.18
N GLU A 58 -1.26 -14.99 18.46
CA GLU A 58 -0.95 -15.18 17.03
C GLU A 58 -1.47 -14.02 16.17
N TYR A 59 -2.64 -13.49 16.53
CA TYR A 59 -3.21 -12.32 15.85
C TYR A 59 -2.25 -11.11 15.95
N TYR A 60 -1.76 -10.83 17.15
CA TYR A 60 -0.84 -9.68 17.34
C TYR A 60 0.51 -9.92 16.68
N LEU A 61 1.02 -11.15 16.68
CA LEU A 61 2.24 -11.50 15.95
C LEU A 61 2.08 -11.23 14.45
N LEU A 62 0.97 -11.67 13.86
CA LEU A 62 0.67 -11.42 12.45
C LEU A 62 0.51 -9.93 12.16
N LEU A 63 -0.11 -9.17 13.08
CA LEU A 63 -0.27 -7.72 12.94
C LEU A 63 1.09 -7.01 12.97
N LEU A 64 2.00 -7.46 13.86
CA LEU A 64 3.36 -6.91 13.92
C LEU A 64 4.17 -7.29 12.68
N LEU A 65 4.01 -8.51 12.15
CA LEU A 65 4.65 -8.92 10.89
C LEU A 65 4.16 -8.09 9.71
N ALA A 66 2.84 -7.84 9.64
CA ALA A 66 2.28 -6.95 8.62
C ALA A 66 2.87 -5.54 8.73
N THR A 67 2.96 -5.03 9.96
CA THR A 67 3.53 -3.70 10.23
C THR A 67 5.00 -3.65 9.84
N PHE A 68 5.77 -4.69 10.17
CA PHE A 68 7.18 -4.78 9.76
C PHE A 68 7.30 -4.76 8.23
N GLY A 69 6.45 -5.51 7.52
CA GLY A 69 6.39 -5.44 6.05
C GLY A 69 6.12 -4.02 5.54
N GLY A 70 5.17 -3.32 6.18
CA GLY A 70 4.88 -1.92 5.86
C GLY A 70 6.08 -0.99 6.09
N LEU A 71 6.79 -1.18 7.21
CA LEU A 71 7.99 -0.38 7.53
C LEU A 71 9.11 -0.64 6.51
N VAL A 72 9.29 -1.90 6.08
CA VAL A 72 10.26 -2.24 5.03
C VAL A 72 9.90 -1.50 3.73
N LEU A 73 8.60 -1.43 3.36
CA LEU A 73 8.16 -0.71 2.16
C LEU A 73 8.48 0.79 2.25
N THR A 74 8.29 1.42 3.42
CA THR A 74 8.55 2.86 3.57
C THR A 74 10.03 3.21 3.45
N THR A 75 10.92 2.25 3.72
CA THR A 75 12.38 2.43 3.68
C THR A 75 13.02 1.78 2.45
N ALA A 76 12.24 1.09 1.61
CA ALA A 76 12.77 0.31 0.48
C ALA A 76 13.48 1.21 -0.54
N ALA A 77 14.70 0.83 -0.91
CA ALA A 77 15.52 1.51 -1.91
C ALA A 77 16.02 0.54 -3.00
N HIS A 78 15.55 -0.72 -2.97
CA HIS A 78 16.06 -1.80 -3.78
C HIS A 78 14.92 -2.77 -4.13
N PHE A 79 14.96 -3.42 -5.27
CA PHE A 79 13.93 -4.37 -5.73
C PHE A 79 13.65 -5.47 -4.69
N VAL A 80 14.69 -5.97 -4.03
CA VAL A 80 14.54 -7.05 -3.03
C VAL A 80 13.75 -6.56 -1.82
N SER A 81 14.10 -5.40 -1.25
CA SER A 81 13.36 -4.86 -0.09
C SER A 81 11.92 -4.49 -0.47
N PHE A 82 11.71 -3.95 -1.67
CA PHE A 82 10.37 -3.70 -2.20
C PHE A 82 9.55 -4.99 -2.21
N PHE A 83 10.06 -6.03 -2.89
CA PHE A 83 9.33 -7.30 -3.04
C PHE A 83 9.07 -7.97 -1.68
N LEU A 84 10.10 -8.06 -0.83
CA LEU A 84 9.97 -8.70 0.49
C LEU A 84 8.99 -7.97 1.40
N GLY A 85 9.04 -6.64 1.43
CA GLY A 85 8.07 -5.83 2.20
C GLY A 85 6.65 -6.02 1.70
N PHE A 86 6.46 -6.05 0.37
CA PHE A 86 5.16 -6.24 -0.28
C PHE A 86 4.57 -7.61 0.05
N GLU A 87 5.40 -8.67 0.00
CA GLU A 87 4.99 -10.04 0.31
C GLU A 87 4.69 -10.24 1.80
N LEU A 88 5.58 -9.75 2.67
CA LEU A 88 5.41 -9.90 4.12
C LEU A 88 4.11 -9.22 4.56
N LEU A 89 3.85 -8.00 4.06
CA LEU A 89 2.59 -7.30 4.32
C LEU A 89 1.39 -8.10 3.78
N GLY A 90 1.50 -8.61 2.54
CA GLY A 90 0.41 -9.33 1.86
C GLY A 90 0.02 -10.63 2.54
N LEU A 91 1.00 -11.48 2.85
CA LEU A 91 0.77 -12.79 3.46
C LEU A 91 0.23 -12.66 4.90
N SER A 92 0.81 -11.72 5.66
CA SER A 92 0.33 -11.45 7.03
C SER A 92 -1.13 -10.98 7.02
N LEU A 93 -1.48 -10.09 6.08
CA LEU A 93 -2.86 -9.60 5.94
C LEU A 93 -3.81 -10.71 5.51
N CYS A 94 -3.39 -11.59 4.59
CA CYS A 94 -4.21 -12.72 4.18
C CYS A 94 -4.62 -13.57 5.39
N SER A 95 -3.64 -13.89 6.26
CA SER A 95 -3.88 -14.67 7.48
C SER A 95 -4.80 -13.94 8.46
N LEU A 96 -4.60 -12.62 8.60
CA LEU A 96 -5.42 -11.77 9.49
C LEU A 96 -6.87 -11.62 8.99
N ILE A 97 -7.08 -11.53 7.67
CA ILE A 97 -8.43 -11.43 7.06
C ILE A 97 -9.22 -12.70 7.41
N GLY A 98 -8.59 -13.87 7.25
CA GLY A 98 -9.21 -15.17 7.54
C GLY A 98 -9.11 -15.61 8.98
N TYR A 99 -8.74 -14.74 9.91
CA TYR A 99 -8.41 -15.12 11.29
C TYR A 99 -9.59 -15.78 12.02
N LEU A 100 -10.82 -15.29 11.80
CA LEU A 100 -12.03 -15.89 12.38
C LEU A 100 -12.46 -17.13 11.56
N ARG A 101 -11.71 -18.23 11.70
CA ARG A 101 -11.81 -19.46 10.88
C ARG A 101 -13.19 -20.12 10.91
N THR A 102 -13.95 -19.88 11.97
CA THR A 102 -15.27 -20.48 12.15
C THR A 102 -16.36 -19.82 11.30
N ARG A 103 -16.05 -18.64 10.72
CA ARG A 103 -17.02 -17.86 9.95
C ARG A 103 -16.70 -17.94 8.45
N ARG A 104 -17.75 -18.13 7.63
CA ARG A 104 -17.63 -18.26 6.18
C ARG A 104 -17.13 -16.95 5.51
N ASN A 105 -17.66 -15.82 5.94
CA ASN A 105 -17.38 -14.53 5.27
C ASN A 105 -15.89 -14.12 5.35
N PRO A 106 -15.22 -14.20 6.52
CA PRO A 106 -13.77 -13.93 6.58
C PRO A 106 -12.94 -14.90 5.73
N LEU A 107 -13.29 -16.18 5.68
CA LEU A 107 -12.56 -17.16 4.86
C LEU A 107 -12.69 -16.85 3.37
N GLU A 108 -13.91 -16.52 2.92
CA GLU A 108 -14.15 -16.11 1.52
C GLU A 108 -13.36 -14.84 1.18
N ALA A 109 -13.37 -13.85 2.07
CA ALA A 109 -12.60 -12.61 1.91
C ALA A 109 -11.09 -12.89 1.82
N ALA A 110 -10.58 -13.80 2.67
CA ALA A 110 -9.16 -14.18 2.67
C ALA A 110 -8.75 -14.83 1.36
N VAL A 111 -9.58 -15.75 0.83
CA VAL A 111 -9.30 -16.42 -0.45
C VAL A 111 -9.30 -15.41 -1.60
N LYS A 112 -10.28 -14.50 -1.65
CA LYS A 112 -10.34 -13.45 -2.67
C LYS A 112 -9.10 -12.54 -2.61
N TYR A 113 -8.73 -12.14 -1.39
CA TYR A 113 -7.52 -11.32 -1.17
C TYR A 113 -6.26 -12.07 -1.61
N LEU A 114 -6.14 -13.35 -1.23
CA LEU A 114 -4.97 -14.18 -1.57
C LEU A 114 -4.78 -14.29 -3.10
N LEU A 115 -5.85 -14.61 -3.82
CA LEU A 115 -5.79 -14.80 -5.29
C LEU A 115 -5.32 -13.50 -5.98
N LEU A 116 -5.84 -12.36 -5.55
CA LEU A 116 -5.46 -11.07 -6.15
C LEU A 116 -4.08 -10.60 -5.68
N SER A 117 -3.71 -10.91 -4.43
CA SER A 117 -2.37 -10.61 -3.91
C SER A 117 -1.30 -11.41 -4.69
N ILE A 118 -1.53 -12.70 -4.93
CA ILE A 118 -0.61 -13.54 -5.74
C ILE A 118 -0.50 -12.98 -7.17
N THR A 119 -1.62 -12.56 -7.76
CA THR A 119 -1.63 -11.96 -9.09
C THR A 119 -0.80 -10.66 -9.11
N ALA A 120 -0.97 -9.80 -8.10
CA ALA A 120 -0.19 -8.57 -7.97
C ALA A 120 1.31 -8.87 -7.85
N SER A 121 1.66 -9.88 -7.04
CA SER A 121 3.05 -10.32 -6.83
C SER A 121 3.67 -10.87 -8.12
N ALA A 122 2.90 -11.62 -8.91
CA ALA A 122 3.38 -12.16 -10.18
C ALA A 122 3.69 -11.03 -11.19
N PHE A 123 2.78 -10.06 -11.32
CA PHE A 123 3.01 -8.88 -12.17
C PHE A 123 4.22 -8.08 -11.69
N LEU A 124 4.30 -7.87 -10.38
CA LEU A 124 5.38 -7.10 -9.76
C LEU A 124 6.73 -7.79 -10.00
N LEU A 125 6.83 -9.08 -9.70
CA LEU A 125 8.09 -9.83 -9.83
C LEU A 125 8.55 -9.90 -11.30
N PHE A 126 7.62 -10.19 -12.21
CA PHE A 126 7.94 -10.22 -13.64
C PHE A 126 8.34 -8.83 -14.14
N GLY A 127 7.63 -7.79 -13.71
CA GLY A 127 7.98 -6.40 -14.04
C GLY A 127 9.38 -6.03 -13.55
N LEU A 128 9.70 -6.34 -12.29
CA LEU A 128 11.03 -6.08 -11.72
C LEU A 128 12.14 -6.83 -12.48
N ALA A 129 11.85 -8.06 -12.94
CA ALA A 129 12.81 -8.85 -13.74
C ALA A 129 13.10 -8.15 -15.08
N LEU A 130 12.06 -7.61 -15.76
CA LEU A 130 12.23 -6.88 -17.02
C LEU A 130 12.99 -5.56 -16.80
N LEU A 131 12.70 -4.85 -15.71
CA LEU A 131 13.43 -3.63 -15.35
C LEU A 131 14.92 -3.94 -15.15
N TYR A 132 15.22 -4.99 -14.40
CA TYR A 132 16.61 -5.43 -14.16
C TYR A 132 17.28 -5.86 -15.45
N PHE A 133 16.60 -6.60 -16.31
CA PHE A 133 17.16 -7.11 -17.57
C PHE A 133 17.68 -5.96 -18.45
N GLU A 134 16.94 -4.86 -18.53
CA GLU A 134 17.29 -3.72 -19.38
C GLU A 134 18.26 -2.74 -18.71
N SER A 135 18.11 -2.50 -17.41
CA SER A 135 18.91 -1.48 -16.71
C SER A 135 20.19 -2.04 -16.10
N GLY A 136 20.23 -3.36 -15.79
CA GLY A 136 21.34 -3.97 -15.07
C GLY A 136 21.41 -3.54 -13.60
N ALA A 137 20.43 -2.78 -13.11
CA ALA A 137 20.44 -2.18 -11.77
C ALA A 137 19.25 -2.67 -10.95
N MET A 138 19.41 -2.72 -9.62
CA MET A 138 18.37 -3.14 -8.68
C MET A 138 18.02 -2.06 -7.65
N THR A 139 18.87 -1.04 -7.48
CA THR A 139 18.56 0.08 -6.59
C THR A 139 17.77 1.15 -7.37
N PHE A 140 16.83 1.80 -6.71
CA PHE A 140 16.00 2.85 -7.34
C PHE A 140 16.87 3.99 -7.89
N HIS A 141 17.89 4.36 -7.13
CA HIS A 141 18.81 5.43 -7.51
C HIS A 141 19.56 5.11 -8.82
N GLU A 142 20.17 3.92 -8.91
CA GLU A 142 20.91 3.51 -10.12
C GLU A 142 19.99 3.45 -11.34
N ILE A 143 18.76 2.93 -11.14
CA ILE A 143 17.75 2.88 -12.21
C ILE A 143 17.42 4.29 -12.68
N GLY A 144 17.20 5.23 -11.73
CA GLY A 144 16.92 6.62 -12.07
C GLY A 144 18.05 7.28 -12.88
N VAL A 145 19.31 7.00 -12.52
CA VAL A 145 20.48 7.47 -13.26
C VAL A 145 20.49 6.87 -14.67
N THR A 146 20.24 5.57 -14.79
CA THR A 146 20.25 4.86 -16.09
C THR A 146 19.14 5.40 -17.01
N VAL A 147 17.92 5.58 -16.48
CA VAL A 147 16.77 6.07 -17.26
C VAL A 147 17.05 7.46 -17.84
N LYS A 148 17.69 8.33 -17.07
CA LYS A 148 18.04 9.70 -17.52
C LYS A 148 19.10 9.73 -18.62
N GLN A 149 19.90 8.66 -18.77
CA GLN A 149 20.93 8.54 -19.80
C GLN A 149 20.36 8.05 -21.13
N TRP A 150 19.16 7.47 -21.14
CA TRP A 150 18.56 6.94 -22.36
C TRP A 150 17.97 8.07 -23.22
N GLU A 151 18.33 8.11 -24.47
CA GLU A 151 17.68 9.02 -25.46
C GLU A 151 16.23 8.61 -25.69
N THR A 152 15.97 7.30 -25.69
CA THR A 152 14.61 6.75 -25.79
C THR A 152 14.52 5.56 -24.82
N VAL A 153 13.45 5.56 -24.02
CA VAL A 153 13.23 4.49 -23.03
C VAL A 153 12.91 3.18 -23.77
N PRO A 154 13.64 2.07 -23.48
CA PRO A 154 13.36 0.79 -24.14
C PRO A 154 11.93 0.32 -23.88
N ALA A 155 11.27 -0.20 -24.92
CA ALA A 155 9.88 -0.70 -24.82
C ALA A 155 9.73 -1.81 -23.80
N LEU A 156 10.73 -2.69 -23.69
CA LEU A 156 10.71 -3.80 -22.73
C LEU A 156 10.79 -3.29 -21.29
N TRP A 157 11.64 -2.28 -21.02
CA TRP A 157 11.73 -1.63 -19.70
C TRP A 157 10.41 -0.96 -19.34
N LEU A 158 9.81 -0.23 -20.30
CA LEU A 158 8.52 0.44 -20.09
C LEU A 158 7.42 -0.59 -19.79
N GLY A 159 7.41 -1.72 -20.50
CA GLY A 159 6.50 -2.83 -20.22
C GLY A 159 6.67 -3.38 -18.81
N GLY A 160 7.93 -3.55 -18.38
CA GLY A 160 8.26 -3.96 -17.01
C GLY A 160 7.75 -2.97 -15.97
N LEU A 161 7.96 -1.67 -16.22
CA LEU A 161 7.48 -0.62 -15.31
C LEU A 161 5.95 -0.64 -15.21
N ILE A 162 5.25 -0.76 -16.34
CA ILE A 162 3.77 -0.85 -16.33
C ILE A 162 3.31 -2.04 -15.49
N LEU A 163 3.97 -3.20 -15.61
CA LEU A 163 3.62 -4.38 -14.80
C LEU A 163 3.83 -4.13 -13.30
N VAL A 164 4.93 -3.47 -12.92
CA VAL A 164 5.18 -3.08 -11.51
C VAL A 164 4.06 -2.14 -11.03
N LEU A 165 3.70 -1.13 -11.84
CA LEU A 165 2.65 -0.17 -11.49
C LEU A 165 1.27 -0.83 -11.41
N VAL A 166 0.98 -1.84 -12.24
CA VAL A 166 -0.24 -2.64 -12.15
C VAL A 166 -0.25 -3.42 -10.82
N GLY A 167 0.86 -4.03 -10.42
CA GLY A 167 0.99 -4.69 -9.11
C GLY A 167 0.68 -3.75 -7.95
N ILE A 168 1.23 -2.53 -8.00
CA ILE A 168 0.96 -1.46 -7.01
C ILE A 168 -0.52 -1.05 -7.07
N ALA A 169 -1.09 -0.88 -8.26
CA ALA A 169 -2.50 -0.49 -8.45
C ALA A 169 -3.46 -1.55 -7.89
N LEU A 170 -3.14 -2.85 -8.08
CA LEU A 170 -3.87 -3.96 -7.47
C LEU A 170 -3.87 -3.85 -5.93
N LYS A 171 -2.71 -3.56 -5.34
CA LYS A 171 -2.57 -3.45 -3.87
C LYS A 171 -3.30 -2.23 -3.31
N LEU A 172 -3.22 -1.09 -4.00
CA LEU A 172 -3.97 0.13 -3.62
C LEU A 172 -5.48 -0.03 -3.89
N GLY A 173 -5.83 -0.96 -4.78
CA GLY A 173 -7.22 -1.20 -5.18
C GLY A 173 -7.78 -0.13 -6.08
N LEU A 174 -6.98 0.36 -7.00
CA LEU A 174 -7.41 1.33 -8.02
C LEU A 174 -8.28 0.64 -9.08
N ALA A 175 -9.28 1.32 -9.58
CA ALA A 175 -10.09 0.77 -10.67
C ALA A 175 -9.26 0.74 -11.95
N PRO A 176 -9.31 -0.38 -12.73
CA PRO A 176 -10.25 -1.50 -12.65
C PRO A 176 -9.88 -2.64 -11.68
N PHE A 177 -8.78 -2.55 -10.97
CA PHE A 177 -8.24 -3.62 -10.11
C PHE A 177 -8.85 -3.65 -8.69
N HIS A 178 -9.97 -2.95 -8.49
CA HIS A 178 -10.58 -2.67 -7.18
C HIS A 178 -11.52 -3.75 -6.65
N MET A 179 -11.86 -4.77 -7.44
CA MET A 179 -13.01 -5.65 -7.19
C MET A 179 -12.93 -6.43 -5.87
N TRP A 180 -11.71 -6.61 -5.34
CA TRP A 180 -11.50 -7.30 -4.06
C TRP A 180 -11.83 -6.45 -2.83
N ILE A 181 -11.71 -5.12 -2.93
CA ILE A 181 -11.81 -4.20 -1.78
C ILE A 181 -13.17 -4.28 -1.09
N PRO A 182 -14.32 -4.15 -1.80
CA PRO A 182 -15.61 -4.17 -1.11
C PRO A 182 -15.87 -5.50 -0.39
N ASP A 183 -15.49 -6.62 -0.99
CA ASP A 183 -15.72 -7.94 -0.41
C ASP A 183 -14.80 -8.19 0.80
N VAL A 184 -13.53 -7.80 0.69
CA VAL A 184 -12.55 -7.95 1.78
C VAL A 184 -12.92 -7.02 2.95
N TYR A 185 -13.29 -5.75 2.66
CA TYR A 185 -13.68 -4.82 3.72
C TYR A 185 -14.91 -5.32 4.49
N GLN A 186 -15.89 -5.87 3.76
CA GLN A 186 -17.09 -6.41 4.39
C GLN A 186 -16.81 -7.68 5.19
N GLY A 187 -15.97 -8.59 4.66
CA GLY A 187 -15.75 -9.92 5.22
C GLY A 187 -14.72 -9.96 6.36
N ALA A 188 -13.70 -9.11 6.31
CA ALA A 188 -12.62 -9.10 7.30
C ALA A 188 -13.08 -8.58 8.66
N PRO A 189 -12.40 -8.99 9.76
CA PRO A 189 -12.59 -8.33 11.07
C PRO A 189 -12.37 -6.82 10.96
N THR A 190 -13.22 -6.02 11.61
CA THR A 190 -13.19 -4.55 11.46
C THR A 190 -11.81 -3.94 11.71
N PRO A 191 -11.04 -4.33 12.76
CA PRO A 191 -9.70 -3.77 12.93
C PRO A 191 -8.75 -4.10 11.75
N ILE A 192 -8.92 -5.28 11.11
CA ILE A 192 -8.10 -5.65 9.95
C ILE A 192 -8.54 -4.86 8.70
N THR A 193 -9.85 -4.65 8.54
CA THR A 193 -10.36 -3.73 7.50
C THR A 193 -9.72 -2.35 7.65
N THR A 194 -9.69 -1.84 8.88
CA THR A 194 -9.06 -0.54 9.21
C THR A 194 -7.58 -0.54 8.82
N TYR A 195 -6.87 -1.62 9.15
CA TYR A 195 -5.44 -1.78 8.82
C TYR A 195 -5.20 -1.74 7.31
N ILE A 196 -6.01 -2.49 6.55
CA ILE A 196 -5.91 -2.51 5.08
C ILE A 196 -6.19 -1.11 4.50
N ALA A 197 -7.21 -0.44 5.03
CA ALA A 197 -7.62 0.89 4.55
C ALA A 197 -6.56 1.96 4.83
N THR A 198 -5.81 1.85 5.91
CA THR A 198 -4.88 2.89 6.37
C THR A 198 -3.41 2.48 6.22
N VAL A 199 -2.92 1.61 7.09
CA VAL A 199 -1.49 1.24 7.19
C VAL A 199 -0.97 0.65 5.88
N SER A 200 -1.69 -0.33 5.33
CA SER A 200 -1.27 -1.00 4.10
C SER A 200 -1.18 -0.01 2.93
N LYS A 201 -2.20 0.84 2.76
CA LYS A 201 -2.22 1.81 1.65
C LYS A 201 -1.17 2.91 1.85
N ALA A 202 -0.97 3.39 3.08
CA ALA A 202 0.05 4.39 3.38
C ALA A 202 1.46 3.86 3.06
N ALA A 203 1.75 2.61 3.45
CA ALA A 203 3.06 1.99 3.17
C ALA A 203 3.32 1.83 1.67
N VAL A 204 2.29 1.40 0.92
CA VAL A 204 2.40 1.24 -0.55
C VAL A 204 2.52 2.62 -1.23
N MET A 205 1.84 3.64 -0.70
CA MET A 205 1.92 5.00 -1.23
C MET A 205 3.32 5.61 -0.98
N ALA A 206 3.92 5.35 0.18
CA ALA A 206 5.30 5.76 0.48
C ALA A 206 6.27 5.18 -0.56
N LEU A 207 6.12 3.90 -0.88
CA LEU A 207 6.92 3.24 -1.91
C LEU A 207 6.71 3.88 -3.29
N LEU A 208 5.44 4.14 -3.68
CA LEU A 208 5.13 4.75 -4.97
C LEU A 208 5.74 6.15 -5.10
N LEU A 209 5.69 6.94 -4.03
CA LEU A 209 6.33 8.25 -3.99
C LEU A 209 7.85 8.15 -4.16
N ARG A 210 8.47 7.16 -3.51
CA ARG A 210 9.92 6.94 -3.66
C ARG A 210 10.27 6.54 -5.10
N LEU A 211 9.49 5.67 -5.73
CA LEU A 211 9.67 5.35 -7.16
C LEU A 211 9.50 6.61 -8.04
N ALA A 212 8.51 7.44 -7.70
CA ALA A 212 8.27 8.68 -8.46
C ALA A 212 9.45 9.64 -8.36
N THR A 213 10.06 9.77 -7.18
CA THR A 213 11.16 10.74 -6.95
C THR A 213 12.52 10.20 -7.39
N GLU A 214 12.85 8.94 -7.03
CA GLU A 214 14.19 8.39 -7.30
C GLU A 214 14.36 7.90 -8.74
N VAL A 215 13.34 7.22 -9.28
CA VAL A 215 13.39 6.69 -10.66
C VAL A 215 12.94 7.74 -11.68
N GLY A 216 12.11 8.71 -11.26
CA GLY A 216 11.58 9.75 -12.15
C GLY A 216 10.46 9.23 -13.05
N ILE A 217 9.66 8.26 -12.56
CA ILE A 217 8.62 7.61 -13.37
C ILE A 217 7.55 8.58 -13.88
N LEU A 218 7.34 9.71 -13.19
CA LEU A 218 6.35 10.73 -13.60
C LEU A 218 6.83 11.61 -14.75
N GLU A 219 8.11 11.53 -15.12
CA GLU A 219 8.63 12.22 -16.31
C GLU A 219 8.26 11.45 -17.59
N LEU A 220 7.78 10.21 -17.46
CA LEU A 220 7.44 9.32 -18.58
C LEU A 220 5.97 9.51 -18.99
N SER A 221 5.75 10.02 -20.19
CA SER A 221 4.40 10.27 -20.72
C SER A 221 3.47 9.04 -20.62
N PRO A 222 3.90 7.80 -20.93
CA PRO A 222 3.00 6.63 -20.77
C PRO A 222 2.55 6.40 -19.32
N VAL A 223 3.41 6.67 -18.34
CA VAL A 223 3.07 6.54 -16.90
C VAL A 223 2.04 7.59 -16.49
N VAL A 224 2.23 8.84 -16.94
CA VAL A 224 1.29 9.94 -16.69
C VAL A 224 -0.09 9.59 -17.27
N HIS A 225 -0.15 9.08 -18.50
CA HIS A 225 -1.42 8.64 -19.11
C HIS A 225 -2.06 7.49 -18.34
N LEU A 226 -1.27 6.49 -17.93
CA LEU A 226 -1.76 5.36 -17.12
C LEU A 226 -2.37 5.86 -15.81
N PHE A 227 -1.63 6.68 -15.05
CA PHE A 227 -2.11 7.19 -13.76
C PHE A 227 -3.32 8.11 -13.93
N SER A 228 -3.37 8.93 -15.00
CA SER A 228 -4.53 9.78 -15.31
C SER A 228 -5.78 8.94 -15.55
N LEU A 229 -5.64 7.87 -16.34
CA LEU A 229 -6.74 6.94 -16.60
C LEU A 229 -7.20 6.25 -15.31
N LEU A 230 -6.25 5.70 -14.51
CA LEU A 230 -6.57 5.03 -13.25
C LEU A 230 -7.24 6.00 -12.27
N ALA A 231 -6.80 7.26 -12.22
CA ALA A 231 -7.37 8.28 -11.34
C ALA A 231 -8.83 8.56 -11.71
N VAL A 232 -9.10 8.88 -12.98
CA VAL A 232 -10.46 9.20 -13.46
C VAL A 232 -11.39 8.02 -13.24
N VAL A 233 -10.96 6.82 -13.65
CA VAL A 233 -11.81 5.60 -13.52
C VAL A 233 -12.07 5.31 -12.03
N SER A 234 -11.05 5.44 -11.16
CA SER A 234 -11.20 5.19 -9.71
C SER A 234 -12.16 6.20 -9.07
N MET A 235 -12.05 7.48 -9.43
CA MET A 235 -12.96 8.52 -8.92
C MET A 235 -14.40 8.26 -9.34
N VAL A 236 -14.64 7.97 -10.63
CA VAL A 236 -15.99 7.75 -11.15
C VAL A 236 -16.58 6.46 -10.54
N VAL A 237 -15.86 5.33 -10.67
CA VAL A 237 -16.35 4.02 -10.20
C VAL A 237 -16.54 4.04 -8.68
N GLY A 238 -15.58 4.60 -7.94
CA GLY A 238 -15.64 4.67 -6.49
C GLY A 238 -16.85 5.45 -6.00
N ASN A 239 -17.09 6.65 -6.54
CA ASN A 239 -18.22 7.49 -6.11
C ASN A 239 -19.55 6.90 -6.53
N VAL A 240 -19.69 6.47 -7.80
CA VAL A 240 -20.97 5.94 -8.30
C VAL A 240 -21.36 4.67 -7.55
N LEU A 241 -20.42 3.75 -7.35
CA LEU A 241 -20.73 2.48 -6.67
C LEU A 241 -20.91 2.68 -5.16
N ALA A 242 -20.30 3.69 -4.54
CA ALA A 242 -20.53 4.04 -3.13
C ALA A 242 -22.00 4.42 -2.90
N LEU A 243 -22.58 5.21 -3.81
CA LEU A 243 -24.00 5.65 -3.70
C LEU A 243 -24.99 4.48 -3.72
N LEU A 244 -24.59 3.33 -4.28
CA LEU A 244 -25.46 2.16 -4.38
C LEU A 244 -25.34 1.21 -3.17
N GLN A 245 -24.47 1.53 -2.19
CA GLN A 245 -24.21 0.62 -1.07
C GLN A 245 -25.11 0.93 0.14
N GLN A 246 -25.60 -0.13 0.76
CA GLN A 246 -26.34 -0.07 2.04
C GLN A 246 -25.46 -0.53 3.22
N ASN A 247 -24.39 -1.25 2.94
CA ASN A 247 -23.46 -1.73 3.96
C ASN A 247 -22.36 -0.68 4.15
N VAL A 248 -22.16 -0.24 5.39
CA VAL A 248 -21.20 0.84 5.72
C VAL A 248 -19.77 0.46 5.33
N LYS A 249 -19.34 -0.79 5.60
CA LYS A 249 -17.99 -1.22 5.24
C LYS A 249 -17.78 -1.21 3.72
N ARG A 250 -18.80 -1.59 2.94
CA ARG A 250 -18.72 -1.54 1.47
C ARG A 250 -18.73 -0.09 0.97
N LEU A 251 -19.52 0.77 1.60
CA LEU A 251 -19.53 2.21 1.28
C LEU A 251 -18.13 2.80 1.51
N LEU A 252 -17.53 2.53 2.68
CA LEU A 252 -16.16 2.99 2.99
C LEU A 252 -15.13 2.37 2.04
N ALA A 253 -15.35 1.14 1.56
CA ALA A 253 -14.49 0.49 0.56
C ALA A 253 -14.48 1.27 -0.75
N TYR A 254 -15.66 1.61 -1.29
CA TYR A 254 -15.77 2.39 -2.53
C TYR A 254 -15.27 3.83 -2.33
N SER A 255 -15.54 4.41 -1.17
CA SER A 255 -14.98 5.72 -0.79
C SER A 255 -13.44 5.67 -0.85
N SER A 256 -12.83 4.61 -0.31
CA SER A 256 -11.38 4.40 -0.35
C SER A 256 -10.85 4.36 -1.80
N ILE A 257 -11.57 3.71 -2.72
CA ILE A 257 -11.20 3.64 -4.14
C ILE A 257 -11.20 5.06 -4.75
N ALA A 258 -12.26 5.83 -4.49
CA ALA A 258 -12.37 7.22 -4.97
C ALA A 258 -11.24 8.10 -4.40
N HIS A 259 -10.98 7.99 -3.10
CA HIS A 259 -9.91 8.78 -2.44
C HIS A 259 -8.53 8.50 -3.04
N PHE A 260 -8.21 7.25 -3.36
CA PHE A 260 -6.93 6.95 -4.01
C PHE A 260 -6.90 7.41 -5.47
N GLY A 261 -8.06 7.59 -6.10
CA GLY A 261 -8.15 8.34 -7.36
C GLY A 261 -7.74 9.81 -7.18
N TYR A 262 -8.24 10.48 -6.13
CA TYR A 262 -7.83 11.86 -5.81
C TYR A 262 -6.34 11.96 -5.45
N VAL A 263 -5.81 10.96 -4.72
CA VAL A 263 -4.37 10.90 -4.40
C VAL A 263 -3.52 10.87 -5.69
N LEU A 264 -3.96 10.09 -6.70
CA LEU A 264 -3.26 10.05 -7.99
C LEU A 264 -3.32 11.40 -8.71
N VAL A 265 -4.44 12.14 -8.62
CA VAL A 265 -4.52 13.49 -9.18
C VAL A 265 -3.50 14.41 -8.49
N ALA A 266 -3.40 14.35 -7.15
CA ALA A 266 -2.41 15.12 -6.40
C ALA A 266 -0.98 14.75 -6.81
N LEU A 267 -0.72 13.45 -7.02
CA LEU A 267 0.59 12.96 -7.47
C LEU A 267 0.96 13.50 -8.85
N LEU A 268 -0.02 13.58 -9.77
CA LEU A 268 0.22 14.06 -11.14
C LEU A 268 0.32 15.59 -11.24
N ALA A 269 -0.39 16.31 -10.37
CA ALA A 269 -0.48 17.79 -10.43
C ALA A 269 0.78 18.48 -9.90
N GLY A 270 1.44 17.87 -8.91
CA GLY A 270 2.52 18.53 -8.18
C GLY A 270 3.89 18.52 -8.87
N GLY A 271 4.12 17.64 -9.84
CA GLY A 271 5.46 17.46 -10.41
C GLY A 271 6.44 16.83 -9.39
N PRO A 272 7.74 16.68 -9.75
CA PRO A 272 8.67 15.91 -8.92
C PRO A 272 8.91 16.39 -7.49
N PRO A 273 8.72 17.66 -7.07
CA PRO A 273 8.95 17.98 -5.65
C PRO A 273 7.73 17.91 -4.74
N ASP A 274 6.50 17.73 -5.24
CA ASP A 274 5.32 17.89 -4.37
C ASP A 274 4.79 16.58 -3.77
N ALA A 275 5.69 15.76 -3.24
CA ALA A 275 5.32 14.66 -2.35
C ALA A 275 4.53 15.16 -1.11
N GLU A 276 4.62 16.45 -0.79
CA GLU A 276 3.94 17.05 0.38
C GLU A 276 2.42 16.99 0.29
N ALA A 277 1.85 17.36 -0.87
CA ALA A 277 0.40 17.35 -1.08
C ALA A 277 -0.17 15.92 -0.97
N VAL A 278 0.52 14.95 -1.60
CA VAL A 278 0.14 13.53 -1.54
C VAL A 278 0.24 13.02 -0.10
N THR A 279 1.34 13.33 0.58
CA THR A 279 1.60 12.89 1.95
C THR A 279 0.55 13.47 2.91
N PHE A 280 0.26 14.77 2.79
CA PHE A 280 -0.78 15.41 3.60
C PHE A 280 -2.13 14.74 3.38
N TYR A 281 -2.50 14.48 2.12
CA TYR A 281 -3.75 13.80 1.79
C TYR A 281 -3.82 12.41 2.45
N VAL A 282 -2.74 11.63 2.35
CA VAL A 282 -2.68 10.26 2.93
C VAL A 282 -2.82 10.32 4.45
N ILE A 283 -2.17 11.28 5.13
CA ILE A 283 -2.29 11.47 6.59
C ILE A 283 -3.75 11.74 6.98
N VAL A 284 -4.39 12.71 6.30
CA VAL A 284 -5.79 13.08 6.57
C VAL A 284 -6.71 11.89 6.29
N TYR A 285 -6.50 11.19 5.18
CA TYR A 285 -7.27 10.00 4.82
C TYR A 285 -7.13 8.89 5.89
N CYS A 286 -5.92 8.65 6.38
CA CYS A 286 -5.67 7.66 7.45
C CYS A 286 -6.42 8.06 8.74
N ALA A 287 -6.33 9.32 9.15
CA ALA A 287 -7.02 9.81 10.36
C ALA A 287 -8.54 9.65 10.23
N MET A 288 -9.10 10.06 9.07
CA MET A 288 -10.53 9.93 8.78
C MET A 288 -10.98 8.47 8.78
N SER A 289 -10.20 7.59 8.16
CA SER A 289 -10.54 6.16 8.06
C SER A 289 -10.44 5.45 9.42
N LEU A 290 -9.42 5.79 10.23
CA LEU A 290 -9.30 5.28 11.60
C LEU A 290 -10.55 5.66 12.43
N GLY A 291 -11.01 6.91 12.31
CA GLY A 291 -12.23 7.37 12.98
C GLY A 291 -13.48 6.63 12.48
N ALA A 292 -13.65 6.53 11.16
CA ALA A 292 -14.85 5.92 10.55
C ALA A 292 -14.99 4.44 10.92
N PHE A 293 -13.92 3.66 10.84
CA PHE A 293 -13.95 2.24 11.21
C PHE A 293 -13.90 2.02 12.73
N GLY A 294 -13.45 3.02 13.48
CA GLY A 294 -13.43 2.96 14.96
C GLY A 294 -14.82 3.02 15.59
N VAL A 295 -15.87 3.53 14.93
CA VAL A 295 -17.27 3.59 15.33
C VAL A 295 -18.09 2.40 14.80
N UNK A 296 -17.60 1.74 13.76
CA UNK A 296 -18.19 0.71 13.06
C UNK A 296 -17.82 -0.63 13.48
#